data_a123dd3f94d4420c911d07993e795f21
#
_entry.id   a123dd3f94d4420c911d07993e795f21
#
_cell.length_a   1.000
_cell.length_b   1.000
_cell.length_c   1.000
_cell.angle_alpha   90.00
_cell.angle_beta   90.00
_cell.angle_gamma   90.00
#
_symmetry.space_group_name_H-M   'P 1'
#
loop_
_entity.id
_entity.type
_entity.pdbx_description
1 polymer ?
#
loop_
_entity_poly.entity_id
_entity_poly.type
_entity_poly.pdbx_seq_one_letter_code
_entity_poly.pdbx_strand_id
1 'polypeptide(L)'
;MTQEQFLNDVSTLYAYLDNQKNSINQLITHLENKNYQELTLINEFATVLGLENPDDTICLALITRLVNLRDDSLVQVLKKLGKNEQEVIELQEKAYGFVRSFWEEKHKTTLEFIKKEKLLTPFYQAIFEGVYNVGTQMSLWQSKWTSHIINGVNKELLEKFEGNETKVFEYLEENKLFDLGHNGQIADRSYSALVKLHDGSYESQAYIQAFKKETTAVINALEEFVDTLIELDDEIYNQKWNYVEYLQTLIKAFSEDKTHKLIEQWAQVDRTWMKITTPIQIGHPLEYYEDHFRKAVALEWDIRLSNPNFEKNAQRAQKIKNMFATIFHSFHIGEKYEQHKAIFDFSMKSLDKVQLYIGRPASFYAAEFNGLFSAQVVPNDEIVSKDEGKKIFAFSDEILQTSRAKPFLKLSQEIFGQEFLTQDRNFLFKEDAKWHQVYDITTIGHEYGHILWCDDETESAMNKTGNFKNIEEFKATTGGLVSFFIGTSESELSLQVLIDTIKRSVGLIGWMEVDEVQPYYCEGLIHLTGLFESKVLTWENQKLNIDLGEDAFVALKQWYIKTYQELALHYLDKKDATLFLNQFATKTGKYFMPNNAIISDFVTHYFERYKAIGQELDTLDSKSNYR
;
A
#
# COMPACT_ATOMS: atom_id res chain seq x y z
N MET A 1 0.71 -6.29 -36.12
CA MET A 1 0.80 -4.96 -35.40
C MET A 1 2.25 -4.65 -35.13
N THR A 2 2.70 -3.39 -35.33
CA THR A 2 4.06 -3.00 -34.90
C THR A 2 4.09 -2.64 -33.41
N GLN A 3 5.28 -2.63 -32.81
CA GLN A 3 5.41 -2.22 -31.40
C GLN A 3 4.97 -0.77 -31.17
N GLU A 4 5.23 0.13 -32.13
CA GLU A 4 4.78 1.52 -32.08
C GLU A 4 3.24 1.61 -32.10
N GLN A 5 2.58 0.84 -32.97
CA GLN A 5 1.11 0.77 -32.99
C GLN A 5 0.55 0.24 -31.68
N PHE A 6 1.19 -0.79 -31.10
CA PHE A 6 0.79 -1.33 -29.81
C PHE A 6 0.92 -0.29 -28.67
N LEU A 7 2.01 0.47 -28.63
CA LEU A 7 2.18 1.55 -27.64
C LEU A 7 1.18 2.69 -27.83
N ASN A 8 0.77 2.99 -29.07
CA ASN A 8 -0.31 3.94 -29.33
C ASN A 8 -1.67 3.42 -28.81
N ASP A 9 -1.94 2.11 -28.96
CA ASP A 9 -3.14 1.48 -28.39
C ASP A 9 -3.11 1.54 -26.86
N VAL A 10 -1.96 1.27 -26.23
CA VAL A 10 -1.77 1.42 -24.78
C VAL A 10 -2.01 2.86 -24.35
N SER A 11 -1.51 3.87 -25.11
CA SER A 11 -1.76 5.29 -24.82
C SER A 11 -3.25 5.64 -24.93
N THR A 12 -3.95 5.09 -25.91
CA THR A 12 -5.39 5.29 -26.09
C THR A 12 -6.19 4.70 -24.93
N LEU A 13 -5.82 3.49 -24.51
CA LEU A 13 -6.44 2.84 -23.36
C LEU A 13 -6.14 3.60 -22.06
N TYR A 14 -4.91 4.08 -21.89
CA TYR A 14 -4.50 4.90 -20.75
C TYR A 14 -5.35 6.17 -20.64
N ALA A 15 -5.54 6.89 -21.73
CA ALA A 15 -6.41 8.08 -21.78
C ALA A 15 -7.89 7.74 -21.49
N TYR A 16 -8.38 6.58 -21.94
CA TYR A 16 -9.73 6.12 -21.61
C TYR A 16 -9.89 5.91 -20.08
N LEU A 17 -8.93 5.24 -19.45
CA LEU A 17 -8.93 5.01 -18.00
C LEU A 17 -8.85 6.33 -17.20
N ASP A 18 -8.05 7.30 -17.69
CA ASP A 18 -8.01 8.65 -17.13
C ASP A 18 -9.38 9.32 -17.13
N ASN A 19 -10.08 9.27 -18.27
CA ASN A 19 -11.41 9.85 -18.41
C ASN A 19 -12.44 9.13 -17.53
N GLN A 20 -12.35 7.79 -17.42
CA GLN A 20 -13.22 7.01 -16.55
C GLN A 20 -13.02 7.40 -15.08
N LYS A 21 -11.77 7.50 -14.62
CA LYS A 21 -11.45 7.92 -13.24
C LYS A 21 -11.92 9.35 -12.97
N ASN A 22 -11.68 10.26 -13.88
CA ASN A 22 -12.15 11.65 -13.76
C ASN A 22 -13.68 11.73 -13.66
N SER A 23 -14.40 10.92 -14.45
CA SER A 23 -15.87 10.85 -14.37
C SER A 23 -16.35 10.36 -13.00
N ILE A 24 -15.70 9.35 -12.42
CA ILE A 24 -16.04 8.84 -11.08
C ILE A 24 -15.70 9.89 -10.01
N ASN A 25 -14.58 10.59 -10.15
CA ASN A 25 -14.17 11.66 -9.25
C ASN A 25 -15.14 12.86 -9.22
N GLN A 26 -16.01 13.04 -10.26
CA GLN A 26 -17.05 14.08 -10.25
C GLN A 26 -18.05 13.92 -9.10
N LEU A 27 -18.23 12.72 -8.54
CA LEU A 27 -19.08 12.51 -7.37
C LEU A 27 -18.68 13.42 -6.19
N ILE A 28 -17.36 13.61 -5.99
CA ILE A 28 -16.85 14.53 -4.96
C ILE A 28 -17.22 15.98 -5.28
N THR A 29 -17.06 16.39 -6.55
CA THR A 29 -17.40 17.73 -7.00
C THR A 29 -18.90 18.01 -6.88
N HIS A 30 -19.75 17.03 -7.16
CA HIS A 30 -21.20 17.16 -6.98
C HIS A 30 -21.57 17.36 -5.51
N LEU A 31 -20.92 16.64 -4.59
CA LEU A 31 -21.14 16.84 -3.16
C LEU A 31 -20.69 18.24 -2.71
N GLU A 32 -19.47 18.67 -3.08
CA GLU A 32 -18.93 20.02 -2.75
C GLU A 32 -19.86 21.14 -3.24
N ASN A 33 -20.45 20.98 -4.43
CA ASN A 33 -21.37 21.96 -5.03
C ASN A 33 -22.83 21.78 -4.57
N LYS A 34 -23.13 20.88 -3.63
CA LYS A 34 -24.50 20.57 -3.16
C LYS A 34 -25.44 20.12 -4.28
N ASN A 35 -24.88 19.50 -5.32
CA ASN A 35 -25.63 19.00 -6.47
C ASN A 35 -26.11 17.55 -6.21
N TYR A 36 -27.01 17.40 -5.24
CA TYR A 36 -27.46 16.08 -4.73
C TYR A 36 -28.22 15.24 -5.78
N GLN A 37 -28.75 15.88 -6.84
CA GLN A 37 -29.43 15.17 -7.93
C GLN A 37 -28.49 14.27 -8.72
N GLU A 38 -27.20 14.62 -8.75
CA GLU A 38 -26.14 13.84 -9.42
C GLU A 38 -25.55 12.75 -8.52
N LEU A 39 -26.00 12.64 -7.28
CA LEU A 39 -25.52 11.64 -6.31
C LEU A 39 -26.42 10.40 -6.24
N THR A 40 -27.17 10.07 -7.31
CA THR A 40 -28.08 8.92 -7.36
C THR A 40 -27.38 7.62 -6.96
N LEU A 41 -26.17 7.37 -7.48
CA LEU A 41 -25.36 6.19 -7.14
C LEU A 41 -25.03 6.12 -5.65
N ILE A 42 -24.76 7.26 -5.01
CA ILE A 42 -24.45 7.32 -3.58
C ILE A 42 -25.69 7.08 -2.74
N ASN A 43 -26.87 7.57 -3.19
CA ASN A 43 -28.15 7.29 -2.55
C ASN A 43 -28.53 5.80 -2.65
N GLU A 44 -28.23 5.14 -3.79
CA GLU A 44 -28.38 3.69 -3.93
C GLU A 44 -27.46 2.96 -2.97
N PHE A 45 -26.20 3.39 -2.87
CA PHE A 45 -25.25 2.81 -1.93
C PHE A 45 -25.71 2.97 -0.48
N ALA A 46 -26.18 4.17 -0.08
CA ALA A 46 -26.76 4.42 1.23
C ALA A 46 -27.95 3.49 1.51
N THR A 47 -28.84 3.30 0.53
CA THR A 47 -29.99 2.40 0.64
C THR A 47 -29.57 0.95 0.90
N VAL A 48 -28.55 0.44 0.21
CA VAL A 48 -28.01 -0.91 0.44
C VAL A 48 -27.50 -1.09 1.88
N LEU A 49 -26.96 -0.02 2.47
CA LEU A 49 -26.50 -0.03 3.86
C LEU A 49 -27.59 0.29 4.88
N GLY A 50 -28.84 0.60 4.43
CA GLY A 50 -29.93 1.00 5.32
C GLY A 50 -29.73 2.38 5.96
N LEU A 51 -28.97 3.27 5.29
CA LEU A 51 -28.71 4.64 5.70
C LEU A 51 -29.69 5.57 4.96
N GLU A 52 -30.84 5.83 5.58
CA GLU A 52 -31.87 6.68 4.99
C GLU A 52 -31.50 8.17 5.09
N ASN A 53 -31.76 8.94 4.03
CA ASN A 53 -31.50 10.39 3.95
C ASN A 53 -30.07 10.77 4.37
N PRO A 54 -29.04 10.29 3.66
CA PRO A 54 -27.66 10.54 4.04
C PRO A 54 -27.34 12.05 4.00
N ASP A 55 -26.76 12.56 5.08
CA ASP A 55 -26.20 13.91 5.12
C ASP A 55 -24.86 13.99 4.37
N ASP A 56 -24.27 15.17 4.29
CA ASP A 56 -22.99 15.37 3.60
C ASP A 56 -21.85 14.51 4.15
N THR A 57 -21.84 14.26 5.46
CA THR A 57 -20.81 13.44 6.12
C THR A 57 -20.94 11.98 5.70
N ILE A 58 -22.17 11.45 5.69
CA ILE A 58 -22.44 10.10 5.20
C ILE A 58 -22.13 10.00 3.70
N CYS A 59 -22.60 10.97 2.90
CA CYS A 59 -22.30 11.01 1.45
C CYS A 59 -20.79 11.01 1.19
N LEU A 60 -20.03 11.82 1.92
CA LEU A 60 -18.58 11.88 1.77
C LEU A 60 -17.91 10.54 2.12
N ALA A 61 -18.33 9.89 3.20
CA ALA A 61 -17.81 8.58 3.59
C ALA A 61 -18.10 7.51 2.52
N LEU A 62 -19.32 7.50 1.97
CA LEU A 62 -19.73 6.57 0.90
C LEU A 62 -18.95 6.83 -0.41
N ILE A 63 -18.78 8.10 -0.79
CA ILE A 63 -17.97 8.48 -1.96
C ILE A 63 -16.52 8.05 -1.74
N THR A 64 -15.95 8.30 -0.57
CA THR A 64 -14.58 7.89 -0.22
C THR A 64 -14.42 6.37 -0.32
N ARG A 65 -15.39 5.61 0.19
CA ARG A 65 -15.41 4.14 0.10
C ARG A 65 -15.49 3.64 -1.35
N LEU A 66 -16.26 4.31 -2.20
CA LEU A 66 -16.45 3.91 -3.59
C LEU A 66 -15.28 4.33 -4.50
N VAL A 67 -14.81 5.57 -4.37
CA VAL A 67 -13.85 6.21 -5.28
C VAL A 67 -12.42 5.95 -4.87
N ASN A 68 -12.12 6.05 -3.57
CA ASN A 68 -10.79 5.87 -3.02
C ASN A 68 -10.58 4.48 -2.42
N LEU A 69 -11.62 3.63 -2.40
CA LEU A 69 -11.61 2.27 -1.87
C LEU A 69 -11.25 2.20 -0.37
N ARG A 70 -11.42 3.30 0.38
CA ARG A 70 -11.03 3.42 1.80
C ARG A 70 -12.25 3.26 2.70
N ASP A 71 -12.09 2.41 3.70
CA ASP A 71 -13.17 1.97 4.59
C ASP A 71 -13.25 2.77 5.91
N ASP A 72 -12.11 3.32 6.33
CA ASP A 72 -11.92 4.03 7.61
C ASP A 72 -12.98 5.13 7.85
N SER A 73 -13.26 5.95 6.85
CA SER A 73 -14.27 7.01 6.92
C SER A 73 -15.68 6.46 7.15
N LEU A 74 -16.03 5.37 6.47
CA LEU A 74 -17.33 4.70 6.63
C LEU A 74 -17.45 4.10 8.03
N VAL A 75 -16.42 3.41 8.52
CA VAL A 75 -16.38 2.83 9.87
C VAL A 75 -16.60 3.91 10.94
N GLN A 76 -15.93 5.06 10.82
CA GLN A 76 -16.13 6.16 11.76
C GLN A 76 -17.54 6.71 11.76
N VAL A 77 -18.15 6.88 10.58
CA VAL A 77 -19.53 7.34 10.45
C VAL A 77 -20.49 6.33 11.08
N LEU A 78 -20.31 5.03 10.81
CA LEU A 78 -21.15 3.98 11.40
C LEU A 78 -21.05 3.97 12.94
N LYS A 79 -19.85 4.11 13.50
CA LYS A 79 -19.65 4.23 14.96
C LYS A 79 -20.35 5.48 15.53
N LYS A 80 -20.27 6.63 14.85
CA LYS A 80 -21.01 7.86 15.26
C LYS A 80 -22.53 7.67 15.21
N LEU A 81 -23.04 6.85 14.31
CA LEU A 81 -24.47 6.48 14.24
C LEU A 81 -24.87 5.44 15.30
N GLY A 82 -23.98 5.08 16.22
CA GLY A 82 -24.23 4.17 17.33
C GLY A 82 -24.24 2.69 16.94
N LYS A 83 -23.70 2.33 15.78
CA LYS A 83 -23.58 0.93 15.37
C LYS A 83 -22.56 0.20 16.25
N ASN A 84 -22.92 -0.99 16.72
CA ASN A 84 -22.01 -1.86 17.46
C ASN A 84 -21.02 -2.54 16.49
N GLU A 85 -19.99 -3.18 17.01
CA GLU A 85 -18.92 -3.81 16.24
C GLU A 85 -19.44 -4.82 15.21
N GLN A 86 -20.38 -5.69 15.61
CA GLN A 86 -20.94 -6.69 14.71
C GLN A 86 -21.75 -6.05 13.57
N GLU A 87 -22.54 -5.01 13.86
CA GLU A 87 -23.26 -4.25 12.83
C GLU A 87 -22.30 -3.55 11.86
N VAL A 88 -21.17 -3.01 12.35
CA VAL A 88 -20.14 -2.39 11.51
C VAL A 88 -19.55 -3.42 10.55
N ILE A 89 -19.16 -4.60 11.03
CA ILE A 89 -18.62 -5.69 10.19
C ILE A 89 -19.64 -6.08 9.09
N GLU A 90 -20.90 -6.24 9.44
CA GLU A 90 -21.94 -6.59 8.46
C GLU A 90 -22.16 -5.50 7.40
N LEU A 91 -22.05 -4.23 7.79
CA LEU A 91 -22.19 -3.11 6.87
C LEU A 91 -20.95 -2.92 6.00
N GLN A 92 -19.74 -3.20 6.51
CA GLN A 92 -18.51 -3.25 5.73
C GLN A 92 -18.60 -4.33 4.64
N GLU A 93 -19.09 -5.53 4.97
CA GLU A 93 -19.29 -6.60 3.98
C GLU A 93 -20.30 -6.21 2.88
N LYS A 94 -21.41 -5.56 3.25
CA LYS A 94 -22.37 -5.03 2.26
C LYS A 94 -21.74 -3.93 1.40
N ALA A 95 -20.93 -3.05 2.01
CA ALA A 95 -20.21 -2.01 1.30
C ALA A 95 -19.20 -2.61 0.31
N TYR A 96 -18.43 -3.64 0.72
CA TYR A 96 -17.56 -4.38 -0.17
C TYR A 96 -18.32 -4.94 -1.38
N GLY A 97 -19.46 -5.58 -1.15
CA GLY A 97 -20.28 -6.14 -2.23
C GLY A 97 -20.76 -5.10 -3.23
N PHE A 98 -21.17 -3.90 -2.76
CA PHE A 98 -21.56 -2.79 -3.63
C PHE A 98 -20.39 -2.24 -4.44
N VAL A 99 -19.26 -1.96 -3.79
CA VAL A 99 -18.03 -1.45 -4.41
C VAL A 99 -17.50 -2.44 -5.45
N ARG A 100 -17.44 -3.72 -5.11
CA ARG A 100 -17.06 -4.80 -6.03
C ARG A 100 -17.92 -4.78 -7.30
N SER A 101 -19.26 -4.80 -7.14
CA SER A 101 -20.18 -4.83 -8.29
C SER A 101 -20.02 -3.60 -9.18
N PHE A 102 -19.82 -2.43 -8.59
CA PHE A 102 -19.58 -1.18 -9.33
C PHE A 102 -18.30 -1.25 -10.15
N TRP A 103 -17.18 -1.66 -9.56
CA TRP A 103 -15.89 -1.69 -10.25
C TRP A 103 -15.79 -2.84 -11.26
N GLU A 104 -16.33 -4.02 -10.96
CA GLU A 104 -16.41 -5.13 -11.93
C GLU A 104 -17.16 -4.70 -13.21
N GLU A 105 -18.25 -3.90 -13.08
CA GLU A 105 -18.93 -3.36 -14.26
C GLU A 105 -18.05 -2.32 -15.00
N LYS A 106 -17.27 -1.49 -14.28
CA LYS A 106 -16.30 -0.58 -14.91
C LYS A 106 -15.21 -1.34 -15.67
N HIS A 107 -14.69 -2.42 -15.09
CA HIS A 107 -13.70 -3.26 -15.74
C HIS A 107 -14.29 -3.94 -16.99
N LYS A 108 -15.54 -4.38 -16.94
CA LYS A 108 -16.25 -4.92 -18.10
C LYS A 108 -16.41 -3.88 -19.21
N THR A 109 -16.78 -2.63 -18.88
CA THR A 109 -16.87 -1.55 -19.88
C THR A 109 -15.50 -1.24 -20.51
N THR A 110 -14.39 -1.45 -19.78
CA THR A 110 -13.04 -1.34 -20.33
C THR A 110 -12.76 -2.44 -21.36
N LEU A 111 -13.16 -3.70 -21.10
CA LEU A 111 -13.06 -4.79 -22.08
C LEU A 111 -13.88 -4.50 -23.34
N GLU A 112 -15.10 -3.98 -23.19
CA GLU A 112 -15.96 -3.59 -24.30
C GLU A 112 -15.34 -2.47 -25.13
N PHE A 113 -14.70 -1.47 -24.48
CA PHE A 113 -13.97 -0.41 -25.17
C PHE A 113 -12.79 -0.97 -25.98
N ILE A 114 -11.96 -1.83 -25.40
CA ILE A 114 -10.83 -2.47 -26.10
C ILE A 114 -11.32 -3.20 -27.37
N LYS A 115 -12.39 -3.97 -27.26
CA LYS A 115 -12.99 -4.71 -28.40
C LYS A 115 -13.56 -3.76 -29.46
N LYS A 116 -14.34 -2.77 -29.04
CA LYS A 116 -15.01 -1.81 -29.94
C LYS A 116 -14.01 -1.01 -30.74
N GLU A 117 -12.98 -0.48 -30.09
CA GLU A 117 -11.94 0.33 -30.74
C GLU A 117 -10.85 -0.52 -31.39
N LYS A 118 -10.92 -1.86 -31.26
CA LYS A 118 -9.96 -2.84 -31.80
C LYS A 118 -8.53 -2.57 -31.34
N LEU A 119 -8.38 -2.20 -30.07
CA LEU A 119 -7.08 -1.95 -29.44
C LEU A 119 -6.40 -3.28 -29.09
N LEU A 120 -5.07 -3.26 -29.13
CA LEU A 120 -4.20 -4.36 -28.74
C LEU A 120 -4.31 -5.59 -29.66
N THR A 121 -3.35 -6.50 -29.54
CA THR A 121 -3.41 -7.78 -30.28
C THR A 121 -4.40 -8.74 -29.62
N PRO A 122 -4.87 -9.80 -30.33
CA PRO A 122 -5.71 -10.83 -29.72
C PRO A 122 -5.11 -11.44 -28.45
N PHE A 123 -3.79 -11.59 -28.39
CA PHE A 123 -3.09 -12.10 -27.20
C PHE A 123 -3.29 -11.19 -25.98
N TYR A 124 -3.07 -9.89 -26.12
CA TYR A 124 -3.24 -8.94 -25.02
C TYR A 124 -4.72 -8.67 -24.68
N GLN A 125 -5.63 -8.78 -25.66
CA GLN A 125 -7.08 -8.78 -25.37
C GLN A 125 -7.47 -9.98 -24.51
N ALA A 126 -6.93 -11.16 -24.81
CA ALA A 126 -7.16 -12.37 -24.02
C ALA A 126 -6.56 -12.26 -22.59
N ILE A 127 -5.43 -11.54 -22.41
CA ILE A 127 -4.89 -11.23 -21.07
C ILE A 127 -5.89 -10.41 -20.27
N PHE A 128 -6.47 -9.35 -20.84
CA PHE A 128 -7.47 -8.54 -20.14
C PHE A 128 -8.72 -9.35 -19.76
N GLU A 129 -9.23 -10.20 -20.67
CA GLU A 129 -10.39 -11.05 -20.40
C GLU A 129 -10.09 -12.12 -19.34
N GLY A 130 -8.93 -12.75 -19.42
CA GLY A 130 -8.51 -13.76 -18.45
C GLY A 130 -8.35 -13.15 -17.05
N VAL A 131 -7.72 -11.98 -16.95
CA VAL A 131 -7.60 -11.25 -15.67
C VAL A 131 -8.97 -10.89 -15.11
N TYR A 132 -9.92 -10.44 -15.92
CA TYR A 132 -11.29 -10.17 -15.48
C TYR A 132 -11.98 -11.43 -14.93
N ASN A 133 -11.91 -12.55 -15.66
CA ASN A 133 -12.57 -13.80 -15.28
C ASN A 133 -11.99 -14.37 -13.97
N VAL A 134 -10.67 -14.39 -13.83
CA VAL A 134 -10.00 -14.81 -12.59
C VAL A 134 -10.31 -13.84 -11.44
N GLY A 135 -10.22 -12.54 -11.71
CA GLY A 135 -10.42 -11.47 -10.71
C GLY A 135 -11.81 -11.49 -10.10
N THR A 136 -12.85 -11.75 -10.89
CA THR A 136 -14.22 -11.88 -10.34
C THR A 136 -14.35 -13.07 -9.37
N GLN A 137 -13.67 -14.19 -9.62
CA GLN A 137 -13.65 -15.33 -8.70
C GLN A 137 -12.85 -15.01 -7.43
N MET A 138 -11.70 -14.34 -7.56
CA MET A 138 -10.90 -13.93 -6.41
C MET A 138 -11.64 -12.91 -5.53
N SER A 139 -12.41 -11.99 -6.11
CA SER A 139 -13.22 -11.01 -5.38
C SER A 139 -14.35 -11.67 -4.57
N LEU A 140 -14.95 -12.73 -5.09
CA LEU A 140 -15.92 -13.54 -4.35
C LEU A 140 -15.27 -14.30 -3.20
N TRP A 141 -14.06 -14.79 -3.41
CA TRP A 141 -13.30 -15.49 -2.38
C TRP A 141 -12.82 -14.54 -1.28
N GLN A 142 -12.37 -13.32 -1.60
CA GLN A 142 -11.91 -12.33 -0.61
C GLN A 142 -12.92 -12.10 0.51
N SER A 143 -14.22 -11.98 0.21
CA SER A 143 -15.26 -11.90 1.24
C SER A 143 -15.23 -13.08 2.21
N LYS A 144 -15.01 -14.30 1.71
CA LYS A 144 -14.93 -15.51 2.55
C LYS A 144 -13.64 -15.56 3.35
N TRP A 145 -12.55 -15.12 2.73
CA TRP A 145 -11.25 -15.01 3.38
C TRP A 145 -11.32 -14.04 4.58
N THR A 146 -11.84 -12.83 4.37
CA THR A 146 -12.02 -11.82 5.43
C THR A 146 -12.94 -12.31 6.54
N SER A 147 -14.09 -12.90 6.17
CA SER A 147 -15.05 -13.44 7.15
C SER A 147 -14.47 -14.58 7.99
N HIS A 148 -13.68 -15.47 7.37
CA HIS A 148 -13.11 -16.63 8.06
C HIS A 148 -11.89 -16.26 8.90
N ILE A 149 -10.94 -15.51 8.35
CA ILE A 149 -9.65 -15.22 9.02
C ILE A 149 -9.81 -14.03 9.96
N ILE A 150 -10.18 -12.86 9.42
CA ILE A 150 -10.19 -11.61 10.20
C ILE A 150 -11.35 -11.59 11.19
N ASN A 151 -12.58 -11.74 10.68
CA ASN A 151 -13.80 -11.62 11.49
C ASN A 151 -14.17 -12.92 12.22
N GLY A 152 -13.53 -14.03 11.87
CA GLY A 152 -13.74 -15.36 12.48
C GLY A 152 -12.61 -15.74 13.42
N VAL A 153 -11.58 -16.42 12.91
CA VAL A 153 -10.52 -17.03 13.71
C VAL A 153 -9.76 -16.03 14.56
N ASN A 154 -9.37 -14.89 14.01
CA ASN A 154 -8.64 -13.86 14.76
C ASN A 154 -9.46 -13.31 15.92
N LYS A 155 -10.76 -13.04 15.67
CA LYS A 155 -11.69 -12.58 16.70
C LYS A 155 -11.91 -13.64 17.78
N GLU A 156 -12.12 -14.90 17.41
CA GLU A 156 -12.26 -16.01 18.36
C GLU A 156 -11.01 -16.19 19.24
N LEU A 157 -9.81 -16.05 18.67
CA LEU A 157 -8.56 -16.12 19.42
C LEU A 157 -8.40 -14.94 20.39
N LEU A 158 -8.72 -13.72 19.96
CA LEU A 158 -8.72 -12.55 20.84
C LEU A 158 -9.70 -12.69 21.99
N GLU A 159 -10.92 -13.14 21.72
CA GLU A 159 -11.94 -13.40 22.76
C GLU A 159 -11.48 -14.49 23.74
N LYS A 160 -10.89 -15.60 23.24
CA LYS A 160 -10.34 -16.69 24.05
C LYS A 160 -9.28 -16.21 25.04
N PHE A 161 -8.48 -15.24 24.67
CA PHE A 161 -7.41 -14.67 25.49
C PHE A 161 -7.72 -13.29 26.07
N GLU A 162 -9.01 -12.94 26.17
CA GLU A 162 -9.50 -11.70 26.79
C GLU A 162 -8.83 -10.42 26.21
N GLY A 163 -8.57 -10.41 24.89
CA GLY A 163 -7.92 -9.31 24.18
C GLY A 163 -6.40 -9.23 24.35
N ASN A 164 -5.78 -10.27 24.92
CA ASN A 164 -4.32 -10.31 25.13
C ASN A 164 -3.62 -10.90 23.89
N GLU A 165 -3.15 -10.03 22.99
CA GLU A 165 -2.46 -10.41 21.76
C GLU A 165 -1.21 -11.25 22.00
N THR A 166 -0.41 -10.92 23.03
CA THR A 166 0.80 -11.70 23.37
C THR A 166 0.46 -13.17 23.60
N LYS A 167 -0.63 -13.44 24.33
CA LYS A 167 -1.09 -14.82 24.56
C LYS A 167 -1.60 -15.48 23.29
N VAL A 168 -2.15 -14.72 22.34
CA VAL A 168 -2.52 -15.25 21.02
C VAL A 168 -1.28 -15.70 20.27
N PHE A 169 -0.23 -14.87 20.21
CA PHE A 169 1.03 -15.25 19.56
C PHE A 169 1.70 -16.45 20.23
N GLU A 170 1.78 -16.47 21.58
CA GLU A 170 2.29 -17.61 22.33
C GLU A 170 1.52 -18.90 22.00
N TYR A 171 0.19 -18.84 21.98
CA TYR A 171 -0.66 -19.98 21.62
C TYR A 171 -0.41 -20.48 20.20
N LEU A 172 -0.28 -19.58 19.22
CA LEU A 172 0.00 -19.92 17.83
C LEU A 172 1.38 -20.61 17.68
N GLU A 173 2.39 -20.12 18.39
CA GLU A 173 3.74 -20.68 18.37
C GLU A 173 3.82 -22.05 19.06
N GLU A 174 3.29 -22.17 20.28
CA GLU A 174 3.26 -23.42 21.04
C GLU A 174 2.54 -24.56 20.32
N ASN A 175 1.48 -24.23 19.57
CA ASN A 175 0.71 -25.19 18.78
C ASN A 175 1.21 -25.35 17.34
N LYS A 176 2.32 -24.68 16.94
CA LYS A 176 2.94 -24.75 15.61
C LYS A 176 1.97 -24.39 14.48
N LEU A 177 1.22 -23.31 14.67
CA LEU A 177 0.16 -22.89 13.75
C LEU A 177 0.62 -21.85 12.71
N PHE A 178 1.90 -21.52 12.68
CA PHE A 178 2.52 -20.69 11.65
C PHE A 178 3.03 -21.53 10.48
N ASP A 179 3.04 -20.95 9.28
CA ASP A 179 3.79 -21.50 8.17
C ASP A 179 5.29 -21.31 8.41
N LEU A 180 6.11 -22.20 7.87
CA LEU A 180 7.56 -22.14 8.01
C LEU A 180 8.20 -21.60 6.73
N GLY A 181 9.14 -20.68 6.87
CA GLY A 181 9.94 -20.15 5.80
C GLY A 181 11.00 -21.14 5.28
N HIS A 182 11.77 -20.73 4.27
CA HIS A 182 12.81 -21.53 3.65
C HIS A 182 13.88 -22.05 4.64
N ASN A 183 14.14 -21.31 5.71
CA ASN A 183 15.11 -21.68 6.76
C ASN A 183 14.52 -22.55 7.88
N GLY A 184 13.23 -22.94 7.78
CA GLY A 184 12.52 -23.71 8.81
C GLY A 184 12.13 -22.92 10.06
N GLN A 185 12.32 -21.60 10.08
CA GLN A 185 11.79 -20.70 11.10
C GLN A 185 10.37 -20.27 10.74
N ILE A 186 9.67 -19.63 11.67
CA ILE A 186 8.36 -19.01 11.39
C ILE A 186 8.52 -18.06 10.21
N ALA A 187 7.67 -18.23 9.18
CA ALA A 187 7.67 -17.37 8.01
C ALA A 187 7.15 -15.96 8.35
N ASP A 188 7.59 -14.98 7.60
CA ASP A 188 7.08 -13.60 7.66
C ASP A 188 5.65 -13.45 7.12
N ARG A 189 5.14 -14.51 6.46
CA ARG A 189 3.80 -14.61 5.86
C ARG A 189 3.30 -16.06 5.89
N SER A 190 1.98 -16.22 5.75
CA SER A 190 1.34 -17.53 5.68
C SER A 190 0.46 -17.64 4.44
N TYR A 191 0.58 -18.75 3.73
CA TYR A 191 -0.27 -19.12 2.59
C TYR A 191 -1.32 -20.19 2.98
N SER A 192 -1.63 -20.26 4.26
CA SER A 192 -2.58 -21.19 4.85
C SER A 192 -3.54 -20.46 5.79
N ALA A 193 -4.69 -21.07 6.08
CA ALA A 193 -5.67 -20.57 7.03
C ALA A 193 -5.80 -21.52 8.21
N LEU A 194 -6.14 -21.00 9.39
CA LEU A 194 -6.51 -21.83 10.52
C LEU A 194 -7.95 -22.32 10.37
N VAL A 195 -8.15 -23.59 10.58
CA VAL A 195 -9.47 -24.23 10.62
C VAL A 195 -9.70 -24.81 12.01
N LYS A 196 -10.84 -24.49 12.62
CA LYS A 196 -11.23 -25.00 13.93
C LYS A 196 -11.70 -26.44 13.81
N LEU A 197 -11.11 -27.32 14.62
CA LEU A 197 -11.46 -28.74 14.67
C LEU A 197 -12.64 -28.98 15.65
N HIS A 198 -13.22 -30.20 15.60
CA HIS A 198 -14.35 -30.59 16.44
C HIS A 198 -14.06 -30.55 17.95
N ASP A 199 -12.80 -30.72 18.35
CA ASP A 199 -12.35 -30.67 19.74
C ASP A 199 -12.06 -29.23 20.22
N GLY A 200 -12.25 -28.23 19.34
CA GLY A 200 -11.98 -26.81 19.61
C GLY A 200 -10.53 -26.38 19.43
N SER A 201 -9.64 -27.26 19.01
CA SER A 201 -8.28 -26.92 18.58
C SER A 201 -8.30 -26.34 17.17
N TYR A 202 -7.14 -25.78 16.72
CA TYR A 202 -6.96 -25.27 15.36
C TYR A 202 -5.89 -26.06 14.63
N GLU A 203 -6.06 -26.16 13.32
CA GLU A 203 -5.10 -26.74 12.38
C GLU A 203 -4.82 -25.75 11.25
N SER A 204 -3.57 -25.66 10.82
CA SER A 204 -3.17 -24.90 9.64
C SER A 204 -3.46 -25.71 8.38
N GLN A 205 -4.31 -25.21 7.49
CA GLN A 205 -4.69 -25.85 6.23
C GLN A 205 -4.39 -24.96 5.03
N ALA A 206 -3.85 -25.56 3.96
CA ALA A 206 -3.67 -24.85 2.69
C ALA A 206 -5.01 -24.30 2.17
N TYR A 207 -4.97 -23.21 1.42
CA TYR A 207 -6.19 -22.56 0.92
C TYR A 207 -7.10 -23.47 0.11
N ILE A 208 -6.54 -24.44 -0.64
CA ILE A 208 -7.35 -25.45 -1.38
C ILE A 208 -8.17 -26.35 -0.45
N GLN A 209 -7.76 -26.51 0.81
CA GLN A 209 -8.50 -27.29 1.81
C GLN A 209 -9.48 -26.40 2.58
N ALA A 210 -8.99 -25.24 3.07
CA ALA A 210 -9.78 -24.30 3.88
C ALA A 210 -10.91 -23.62 3.07
N PHE A 211 -10.66 -23.31 1.79
CA PHE A 211 -11.57 -22.59 0.88
C PHE A 211 -11.78 -23.37 -0.43
N LYS A 212 -12.02 -24.68 -0.32
CA LYS A 212 -12.04 -25.61 -1.45
C LYS A 212 -12.89 -25.14 -2.64
N LYS A 213 -14.08 -24.61 -2.38
CA LYS A 213 -15.01 -24.17 -3.43
C LYS A 213 -14.46 -22.97 -4.19
N GLU A 214 -14.00 -21.98 -3.45
CA GLU A 214 -13.52 -20.71 -3.95
C GLU A 214 -12.20 -20.89 -4.71
N THR A 215 -11.25 -21.61 -4.11
CA THR A 215 -9.96 -21.91 -4.74
C THR A 215 -10.14 -22.72 -6.03
N THR A 216 -11.05 -23.71 -6.04
CA THR A 216 -11.36 -24.48 -7.27
C THR A 216 -11.92 -23.57 -8.37
N ALA A 217 -12.77 -22.59 -8.04
CA ALA A 217 -13.30 -21.65 -9.02
C ALA A 217 -12.20 -20.78 -9.65
N VAL A 218 -11.24 -20.33 -8.83
CA VAL A 218 -10.06 -19.57 -9.30
C VAL A 218 -9.17 -20.45 -10.19
N ILE A 219 -8.89 -21.69 -9.79
CA ILE A 219 -8.09 -22.65 -10.57
C ILE A 219 -8.73 -22.88 -11.94
N ASN A 220 -10.04 -23.15 -12.00
CA ASN A 220 -10.73 -23.37 -13.26
C ASN A 220 -10.63 -22.15 -14.20
N ALA A 221 -10.80 -20.94 -13.65
CA ALA A 221 -10.66 -19.70 -14.42
C ALA A 221 -9.21 -19.50 -14.94
N LEU A 222 -8.21 -19.85 -14.14
CA LEU A 222 -6.80 -19.83 -14.56
C LEU A 222 -6.50 -20.86 -15.64
N GLU A 223 -7.08 -22.08 -15.57
CA GLU A 223 -6.94 -23.12 -16.59
C GLU A 223 -7.53 -22.66 -17.93
N GLU A 224 -8.76 -22.10 -17.94
CA GLU A 224 -9.37 -21.52 -19.14
C GLU A 224 -8.53 -20.38 -19.72
N PHE A 225 -7.92 -19.57 -18.85
CA PHE A 225 -7.03 -18.48 -19.27
C PHE A 225 -5.77 -19.03 -19.96
N VAL A 226 -5.11 -20.03 -19.37
CA VAL A 226 -3.95 -20.71 -19.94
C VAL A 226 -4.30 -21.32 -21.31
N ASP A 227 -5.40 -22.06 -21.41
CA ASP A 227 -5.84 -22.70 -22.65
C ASP A 227 -6.05 -21.65 -23.76
N THR A 228 -6.64 -20.51 -23.42
CA THR A 228 -6.82 -19.39 -24.37
C THR A 228 -5.49 -18.82 -24.84
N LEU A 229 -4.53 -18.59 -23.94
CA LEU A 229 -3.22 -18.01 -24.31
C LEU A 229 -2.37 -18.98 -25.14
N ILE A 230 -2.49 -20.29 -24.93
CA ILE A 230 -1.74 -21.30 -25.71
C ILE A 230 -2.11 -21.23 -27.20
N GLU A 231 -3.34 -20.92 -27.53
CA GLU A 231 -3.82 -20.82 -28.92
C GLU A 231 -3.45 -19.49 -29.62
N LEU A 232 -2.93 -18.51 -28.89
CA LEU A 232 -2.59 -17.18 -29.40
C LEU A 232 -1.08 -16.97 -29.41
N ASP A 233 -0.58 -16.03 -30.21
CA ASP A 233 0.83 -15.65 -30.25
C ASP A 233 1.05 -14.20 -29.80
N ASP A 234 2.11 -13.97 -29.00
CA ASP A 234 2.62 -12.64 -28.71
C ASP A 234 3.63 -12.22 -29.79
N GLU A 235 3.14 -11.59 -30.85
CA GLU A 235 3.96 -11.11 -31.97
C GLU A 235 4.74 -9.82 -31.64
N ILE A 236 4.45 -9.17 -30.48
CA ILE A 236 5.04 -7.87 -30.12
C ILE A 236 6.27 -8.01 -29.24
N TYR A 237 6.19 -8.79 -28.16
CA TYR A 237 7.25 -8.94 -27.17
C TYR A 237 7.80 -10.35 -27.08
N ASN A 238 7.13 -11.31 -27.75
CA ASN A 238 7.51 -12.73 -27.71
C ASN A 238 7.60 -13.30 -26.30
N GLN A 239 6.69 -12.87 -25.40
CA GLN A 239 6.64 -13.31 -24.00
C GLN A 239 5.46 -14.24 -23.68
N LYS A 240 4.77 -14.78 -24.67
CA LYS A 240 3.67 -15.74 -24.49
C LYS A 240 3.99 -16.80 -23.41
N TRP A 241 5.14 -17.44 -23.52
CA TRP A 241 5.50 -18.53 -22.61
C TRP A 241 5.82 -18.06 -21.19
N ASN A 242 6.25 -16.81 -21.00
CA ASN A 242 6.41 -16.23 -19.68
C ASN A 242 5.05 -16.09 -18.96
N TYR A 243 4.03 -15.60 -19.68
CA TYR A 243 2.67 -15.53 -19.14
C TYR A 243 2.07 -16.91 -18.87
N VAL A 244 2.20 -17.84 -19.81
CA VAL A 244 1.68 -19.22 -19.66
C VAL A 244 2.36 -19.92 -18.48
N GLU A 245 3.70 -19.86 -18.36
CA GLU A 245 4.45 -20.44 -17.25
C GLU A 245 4.01 -19.83 -15.91
N TYR A 246 3.84 -18.50 -15.85
CA TYR A 246 3.36 -17.82 -14.66
C TYR A 246 1.97 -18.33 -14.23
N LEU A 247 1.00 -18.37 -15.13
CA LEU A 247 -0.35 -18.86 -14.83
C LEU A 247 -0.36 -20.34 -14.43
N GLN A 248 0.47 -21.17 -15.06
CA GLN A 248 0.61 -22.58 -14.69
C GLN A 248 1.23 -22.77 -13.30
N THR A 249 2.19 -21.92 -12.92
CA THR A 249 2.75 -21.96 -11.55
C THR A 249 1.73 -21.48 -10.52
N LEU A 250 0.86 -20.52 -10.85
CA LEU A 250 -0.28 -20.12 -10.00
C LEU A 250 -1.25 -21.30 -9.78
N ILE A 251 -1.67 -21.98 -10.84
CA ILE A 251 -2.55 -23.16 -10.75
C ILE A 251 -1.93 -24.20 -9.80
N LYS A 252 -0.63 -24.45 -9.95
CA LYS A 252 0.08 -25.43 -9.12
C LYS A 252 0.16 -24.98 -7.66
N ALA A 253 0.45 -23.69 -7.39
CA ALA A 253 0.55 -23.16 -6.04
C ALA A 253 -0.82 -23.16 -5.33
N PHE A 254 -1.89 -22.74 -6.00
CA PHE A 254 -3.25 -22.81 -5.46
C PHE A 254 -3.74 -24.25 -5.26
N SER A 255 -3.21 -25.22 -6.00
CA SER A 255 -3.58 -26.65 -5.90
C SER A 255 -2.77 -27.40 -4.84
N GLU A 256 -1.72 -26.79 -4.25
CA GLU A 256 -0.88 -27.46 -3.24
C GLU A 256 -1.65 -27.61 -1.92
N ASP A 257 -1.80 -28.84 -1.45
CA ASP A 257 -2.53 -29.19 -0.23
C ASP A 257 -1.63 -29.39 1.00
N LYS A 258 -0.30 -29.34 0.82
CA LYS A 258 0.68 -29.57 1.87
C LYS A 258 1.28 -28.26 2.34
N THR A 259 0.93 -27.82 3.55
CA THR A 259 1.38 -26.55 4.11
C THR A 259 2.90 -26.36 4.08
N HIS A 260 3.68 -27.41 4.34
CA HIS A 260 5.16 -27.35 4.33
C HIS A 260 5.78 -27.15 2.94
N LYS A 261 4.98 -27.17 1.84
CA LYS A 261 5.43 -26.88 0.48
C LYS A 261 5.00 -25.51 -0.02
N LEU A 262 4.10 -24.83 0.67
CA LEU A 262 3.47 -23.60 0.17
C LEU A 262 4.51 -22.50 -0.10
N ILE A 263 5.43 -22.25 0.82
CA ILE A 263 6.48 -21.23 0.65
C ILE A 263 7.27 -21.47 -0.64
N GLU A 264 7.72 -22.71 -0.88
CA GLU A 264 8.48 -23.03 -2.10
C GLU A 264 7.62 -22.91 -3.38
N GLN A 265 6.34 -23.30 -3.33
CA GLN A 265 5.45 -23.17 -4.47
C GLN A 265 5.19 -21.69 -4.82
N TRP A 266 5.00 -20.82 -3.81
CA TRP A 266 4.81 -19.39 -4.03
C TRP A 266 6.10 -18.69 -4.43
N ALA A 267 7.26 -19.10 -3.91
CA ALA A 267 8.55 -18.63 -4.40
C ALA A 267 8.75 -18.96 -5.90
N GLN A 268 8.24 -20.09 -6.37
CA GLN A 268 8.28 -20.43 -7.79
C GLN A 268 7.33 -19.55 -8.62
N VAL A 269 6.17 -19.16 -8.08
CA VAL A 269 5.27 -18.18 -8.70
C VAL A 269 6.00 -16.84 -8.87
N ASP A 270 6.65 -16.35 -7.83
CA ASP A 270 7.46 -15.12 -7.88
C ASP A 270 8.51 -15.18 -9.00
N ARG A 271 9.28 -16.29 -9.08
CA ARG A 271 10.33 -16.47 -10.11
C ARG A 271 9.78 -16.41 -11.52
N THR A 272 8.61 -17.00 -11.77
CA THR A 272 8.01 -16.97 -13.11
C THR A 272 7.39 -15.59 -13.41
N TRP A 273 6.79 -14.95 -12.40
CA TRP A 273 6.26 -13.60 -12.52
C TRP A 273 7.32 -12.56 -12.88
N MET A 274 8.52 -12.67 -12.29
CA MET A 274 9.63 -11.77 -12.58
C MET A 274 10.08 -11.79 -14.04
N LYS A 275 9.79 -12.86 -14.80
CA LYS A 275 10.12 -12.97 -16.23
C LYS A 275 9.22 -12.12 -17.15
N ILE A 276 8.05 -11.69 -16.69
CA ILE A 276 7.14 -10.85 -17.48
C ILE A 276 7.64 -9.41 -17.41
N THR A 277 8.06 -8.84 -18.56
CA THR A 277 8.69 -7.51 -18.63
C THR A 277 8.02 -6.57 -19.63
N THR A 278 6.81 -6.92 -20.11
CA THR A 278 6.05 -6.12 -21.07
C THR A 278 5.41 -4.89 -20.41
N PRO A 279 4.94 -3.90 -21.18
CA PRO A 279 4.22 -2.74 -20.64
C PRO A 279 2.87 -3.08 -19.99
N ILE A 280 2.32 -4.26 -20.26
CA ILE A 280 1.10 -4.78 -19.64
C ILE A 280 1.51 -5.89 -18.67
N GLN A 281 1.27 -5.68 -17.38
CA GLN A 281 1.66 -6.61 -16.32
C GLN A 281 0.41 -7.18 -15.65
N ILE A 282 0.41 -8.50 -15.41
CA ILE A 282 -0.55 -9.13 -14.48
C ILE A 282 0.03 -9.00 -13.08
N GLY A 283 -0.78 -8.67 -12.08
CA GLY A 283 -0.34 -8.62 -10.68
C GLY A 283 -0.05 -9.99 -10.08
N HIS A 284 0.53 -10.00 -8.91
CA HIS A 284 0.73 -11.22 -8.11
C HIS A 284 -0.43 -11.40 -7.14
N PRO A 285 -1.05 -12.59 -7.03
CA PRO A 285 -2.31 -12.73 -6.29
C PRO A 285 -2.17 -12.78 -4.77
N LEU A 286 -0.98 -12.97 -4.23
CA LEU A 286 -0.76 -13.12 -2.78
C LEU A 286 0.44 -12.30 -2.31
N GLU A 287 0.35 -10.98 -2.40
CA GLU A 287 1.36 -10.02 -1.91
C GLU A 287 0.79 -9.05 -0.85
N TYR A 288 -0.49 -9.19 -0.46
CA TYR A 288 -1.18 -8.28 0.44
C TYR A 288 -1.44 -8.91 1.81
N TYR A 289 -0.91 -8.32 2.90
CA TYR A 289 -1.00 -8.84 4.26
C TYR A 289 -2.05 -8.08 5.08
N GLU A 290 -3.22 -8.67 5.28
CA GLU A 290 -4.29 -8.12 6.14
C GLU A 290 -4.35 -8.79 7.52
N ASP A 291 -3.80 -9.98 7.69
CA ASP A 291 -3.88 -10.74 8.93
C ASP A 291 -2.80 -10.29 9.93
N HIS A 292 -3.23 -9.70 11.03
CA HIS A 292 -2.34 -9.22 12.10
C HIS A 292 -1.52 -10.34 12.74
N PHE A 293 -2.12 -11.51 12.97
CA PHE A 293 -1.48 -12.56 13.78
C PHE A 293 -0.53 -13.46 12.99
N ARG A 294 -1.01 -14.04 11.91
CA ARG A 294 -0.24 -15.03 11.14
C ARG A 294 0.33 -14.46 9.84
N LYS A 295 -0.02 -13.22 9.51
CA LYS A 295 0.30 -12.65 8.21
C LYS A 295 -0.20 -13.52 7.06
N ALA A 296 -1.39 -14.11 7.24
CA ALA A 296 -2.06 -14.82 6.16
C ALA A 296 -2.33 -13.86 5.00
N VAL A 297 -1.93 -14.25 3.80
CA VAL A 297 -1.93 -13.35 2.65
C VAL A 297 -3.33 -13.27 2.08
N ALA A 298 -3.88 -12.07 1.99
CA ALA A 298 -5.14 -11.79 1.31
C ALA A 298 -4.97 -11.83 -0.21
N LEU A 299 -6.07 -11.95 -0.94
CA LEU A 299 -6.05 -12.03 -2.39
C LEU A 299 -5.87 -10.64 -2.99
N GLU A 300 -4.93 -10.51 -3.90
CA GLU A 300 -4.69 -9.34 -4.73
C GLU A 300 -4.68 -9.78 -6.19
N TRP A 301 -5.30 -9.05 -7.09
CA TRP A 301 -5.29 -9.41 -8.50
C TRP A 301 -5.61 -8.21 -9.38
N ASP A 302 -4.72 -7.88 -10.29
CA ASP A 302 -4.88 -6.71 -11.14
C ASP A 302 -4.25 -6.91 -12.53
N ILE A 303 -4.45 -5.91 -13.39
CA ILE A 303 -3.67 -5.71 -14.60
C ILE A 303 -3.19 -4.25 -14.63
N ARG A 304 -1.90 -4.07 -14.83
CA ARG A 304 -1.18 -2.79 -14.73
C ARG A 304 -0.67 -2.37 -16.11
N LEU A 305 -0.91 -1.12 -16.46
CA LEU A 305 -0.40 -0.50 -17.68
C LEU A 305 0.76 0.42 -17.33
N SER A 306 1.91 0.23 -17.99
CA SER A 306 2.96 1.24 -17.98
C SER A 306 2.51 2.45 -18.82
N ASN A 307 2.79 3.67 -18.33
CA ASN A 307 2.57 4.87 -19.10
C ASN A 307 3.61 4.94 -20.24
N PRO A 308 3.19 4.85 -21.52
CA PRO A 308 4.13 4.82 -22.65
C PRO A 308 4.83 6.16 -22.88
N ASN A 309 4.30 7.25 -22.31
CA ASN A 309 4.87 8.59 -22.42
C ASN A 309 5.82 8.94 -21.26
N PHE A 310 6.02 8.00 -20.31
CA PHE A 310 6.90 8.24 -19.18
C PHE A 310 8.30 7.74 -19.49
N GLU A 311 9.29 8.65 -19.52
CA GLU A 311 10.69 8.25 -19.61
C GLU A 311 11.09 7.50 -18.32
N LYS A 312 11.61 6.28 -18.49
CA LYS A 312 12.13 5.50 -17.36
C LYS A 312 13.21 6.30 -16.65
N ASN A 313 12.90 6.85 -15.49
CA ASN A 313 13.84 7.67 -14.74
C ASN A 313 14.86 6.79 -14.00
N ALA A 314 15.90 6.37 -14.73
CA ALA A 314 17.03 5.64 -14.15
C ALA A 314 17.82 6.48 -13.10
N GLN A 315 17.56 7.78 -13.03
CA GLN A 315 18.29 8.69 -12.14
C GLN A 315 17.98 8.43 -10.66
N ARG A 316 16.73 8.10 -10.30
CA ARG A 316 16.38 7.81 -8.91
C ARG A 316 17.14 6.60 -8.37
N ALA A 317 17.15 5.50 -9.09
CA ALA A 317 17.93 4.31 -8.73
C ALA A 317 19.41 4.65 -8.48
N GLN A 318 20.01 5.45 -9.37
CA GLN A 318 21.41 5.85 -9.22
C GLN A 318 21.64 6.76 -8.01
N LYS A 319 20.73 7.70 -7.73
CA LYS A 319 20.81 8.56 -6.53
C LYS A 319 20.71 7.75 -5.24
N ILE A 320 19.78 6.78 -5.19
CA ILE A 320 19.64 5.84 -4.08
C ILE A 320 20.93 5.02 -3.88
N LYS A 321 21.49 4.43 -4.94
CA LYS A 321 22.75 3.67 -4.87
C LYS A 321 23.92 4.52 -4.36
N ASN A 322 24.03 5.76 -4.85
CA ASN A 322 25.10 6.67 -4.44
C ASN A 322 24.95 7.05 -2.95
N MET A 323 23.75 7.39 -2.51
CA MET A 323 23.45 7.66 -1.10
C MET A 323 23.78 6.46 -0.22
N PHE A 324 23.29 5.26 -0.60
CA PHE A 324 23.49 4.02 0.14
C PHE A 324 24.99 3.71 0.30
N ALA A 325 25.77 3.79 -0.78
CA ALA A 325 27.20 3.62 -0.73
C ALA A 325 27.89 4.70 0.12
N THR A 326 27.48 5.97 0.01
CA THR A 326 28.05 7.07 0.79
C THR A 326 27.86 6.86 2.28
N ILE A 327 26.65 6.46 2.70
CA ILE A 327 26.36 6.18 4.12
C ILE A 327 27.13 4.95 4.59
N PHE A 328 27.11 3.84 3.84
CA PHE A 328 27.87 2.65 4.22
C PHE A 328 29.36 2.94 4.43
N HIS A 329 30.00 3.66 3.51
CA HIS A 329 31.41 4.00 3.62
C HIS A 329 31.73 5.08 4.67
N SER A 330 30.73 5.79 5.18
CA SER A 330 30.90 6.73 6.31
C SER A 330 31.05 6.02 7.66
N PHE A 331 30.65 4.76 7.75
CA PHE A 331 30.79 3.98 8.98
C PHE A 331 32.25 3.54 9.16
N HIS A 332 32.80 3.81 10.34
CA HIS A 332 34.14 3.35 10.68
C HIS A 332 34.13 1.85 10.95
N ILE A 333 34.93 1.17 10.20
CA ILE A 333 34.96 -0.25 10.01
C ILE A 333 35.75 -0.90 11.16
N GLY A 334 35.04 -1.69 11.98
CA GLY A 334 35.61 -2.54 13.01
C GLY A 334 35.55 -4.02 12.63
N GLU A 335 35.56 -4.88 13.65
CA GLU A 335 35.52 -6.34 13.51
C GLU A 335 34.28 -6.88 12.74
N LYS A 336 33.19 -6.10 12.67
CA LYS A 336 31.93 -6.47 11.97
C LYS A 336 31.89 -6.11 10.47
N TYR A 337 32.97 -5.57 9.92
CA TYR A 337 32.97 -5.08 8.55
C TYR A 337 32.48 -6.11 7.52
N GLU A 338 33.01 -7.31 7.58
CA GLU A 338 32.67 -8.35 6.59
C GLU A 338 31.18 -8.73 6.67
N GLN A 339 30.60 -8.76 7.89
CA GLN A 339 29.18 -9.00 8.10
C GLN A 339 28.34 -7.87 7.51
N HIS A 340 28.66 -6.62 7.84
CA HIS A 340 27.96 -5.44 7.32
C HIS A 340 28.11 -5.33 5.80
N LYS A 341 29.29 -5.64 5.27
CA LYS A 341 29.55 -5.65 3.83
C LYS A 341 28.71 -6.70 3.10
N ALA A 342 28.48 -7.86 3.68
CA ALA A 342 27.64 -8.89 3.09
C ALA A 342 26.19 -8.38 2.90
N ILE A 343 25.62 -7.68 3.90
CA ILE A 343 24.28 -7.07 3.80
C ILE A 343 24.29 -5.95 2.75
N PHE A 344 25.31 -5.10 2.75
CA PHE A 344 25.45 -4.04 1.74
C PHE A 344 25.52 -4.61 0.31
N ASP A 345 26.37 -5.62 0.07
CA ASP A 345 26.51 -6.26 -1.23
C ASP A 345 25.21 -6.97 -1.67
N PHE A 346 24.46 -7.53 -0.72
CA PHE A 346 23.13 -8.13 -0.96
C PHE A 346 22.14 -7.08 -1.47
N SER A 347 21.99 -5.97 -0.73
CA SER A 347 21.08 -4.88 -1.12
C SER A 347 21.49 -4.25 -2.45
N MET A 348 22.79 -4.02 -2.69
CA MET A 348 23.31 -3.50 -3.97
C MET A 348 22.97 -4.43 -5.14
N LYS A 349 23.14 -5.73 -4.97
CA LYS A 349 22.79 -6.72 -5.99
C LYS A 349 21.29 -6.73 -6.30
N SER A 350 20.45 -6.57 -5.28
CA SER A 350 19.01 -6.46 -5.46
C SER A 350 18.63 -5.16 -6.20
N LEU A 351 19.24 -4.02 -5.83
CA LEU A 351 19.06 -2.73 -6.52
C LEU A 351 19.45 -2.77 -8.01
N ASP A 352 20.48 -3.56 -8.38
CA ASP A 352 20.93 -3.69 -9.77
C ASP A 352 19.90 -4.41 -10.67
N LYS A 353 19.01 -5.19 -10.07
CA LYS A 353 18.00 -6.00 -10.77
C LYS A 353 16.59 -5.44 -10.69
N VAL A 354 16.40 -4.24 -10.11
CA VAL A 354 15.07 -3.63 -10.01
C VAL A 354 14.51 -3.31 -11.39
N GLN A 355 13.26 -3.71 -11.61
CA GLN A 355 12.44 -3.34 -12.75
C GLN A 355 11.44 -2.27 -12.29
N LEU A 356 11.52 -1.05 -12.82
CA LEU A 356 10.61 0.04 -12.49
C LEU A 356 9.53 0.18 -13.57
N TYR A 357 8.26 0.16 -13.13
CA TYR A 357 7.08 0.37 -13.96
C TYR A 357 6.27 1.55 -13.40
N ILE A 358 6.18 2.63 -14.18
CA ILE A 358 5.37 3.80 -13.85
C ILE A 358 4.14 3.77 -14.73
N GLY A 359 2.97 3.81 -14.11
CA GLY A 359 1.72 3.65 -14.84
C GLY A 359 0.49 3.71 -13.94
N ARG A 360 -0.46 2.84 -14.19
CA ARG A 360 -1.71 2.73 -13.43
C ARG A 360 -2.31 1.32 -13.50
N PRO A 361 -3.14 0.91 -12.55
CA PRO A 361 -3.99 -0.26 -12.71
C PRO A 361 -5.06 0.02 -13.78
N ALA A 362 -5.26 -0.95 -14.68
CA ALA A 362 -6.36 -0.91 -15.65
C ALA A 362 -7.60 -1.62 -15.12
N SER A 363 -7.42 -2.65 -14.32
CA SER A 363 -8.45 -3.27 -13.49
C SER A 363 -7.81 -3.87 -12.24
N PHE A 364 -8.59 -4.03 -11.20
CA PHE A 364 -8.16 -4.50 -9.88
C PHE A 364 -9.30 -5.25 -9.19
N TYR A 365 -8.98 -6.20 -8.29
CA TYR A 365 -9.93 -7.15 -7.73
C TYR A 365 -9.57 -7.53 -6.29
N ALA A 366 -10.48 -8.24 -5.63
CA ALA A 366 -10.30 -8.85 -4.32
C ALA A 366 -9.98 -7.83 -3.21
N ALA A 367 -8.87 -7.97 -2.49
CA ALA A 367 -8.49 -7.05 -1.40
C ALA A 367 -8.23 -5.63 -1.90
N GLU A 368 -7.89 -5.43 -3.17
CA GLU A 368 -7.69 -4.10 -3.74
C GLU A 368 -8.98 -3.25 -3.77
N PHE A 369 -10.16 -3.87 -3.65
CA PHE A 369 -11.40 -3.14 -3.39
C PHE A 369 -11.48 -2.53 -1.98
N ASN A 370 -10.52 -2.83 -1.10
CA ASN A 370 -10.35 -2.21 0.22
C ASN A 370 -9.22 -1.17 0.24
N GLY A 371 -8.48 -1.00 -0.86
CA GLY A 371 -7.44 0.02 -1.02
C GLY A 371 -6.46 -0.32 -2.13
N LEU A 372 -6.16 0.67 -2.97
CA LEU A 372 -5.11 0.56 -3.97
C LEU A 372 -3.80 1.14 -3.42
N PHE A 373 -2.69 0.55 -3.80
CA PHE A 373 -1.36 1.08 -3.51
C PHE A 373 -1.10 2.38 -4.29
N SER A 374 -0.30 3.27 -3.70
CA SER A 374 0.30 4.39 -4.42
C SER A 374 1.51 3.93 -5.22
N ALA A 375 2.27 3.00 -4.65
CA ALA A 375 3.35 2.25 -5.26
C ALA A 375 3.51 0.93 -4.51
N GLN A 376 4.29 0.00 -5.07
CA GLN A 376 4.53 -1.31 -4.47
C GLN A 376 5.89 -1.83 -4.95
N VAL A 377 6.69 -2.38 -4.04
CA VAL A 377 7.92 -3.10 -4.35
C VAL A 377 7.76 -4.59 -4.02
N VAL A 378 7.86 -5.44 -5.01
CA VAL A 378 7.56 -6.88 -4.95
C VAL A 378 8.55 -7.69 -5.78
N PRO A 379 8.72 -9.00 -5.54
CA PRO A 379 8.08 -9.81 -4.50
C PRO A 379 8.61 -9.55 -3.10
N ASN A 380 7.85 -10.00 -2.09
CA ASN A 380 8.26 -9.92 -0.68
C ASN A 380 9.22 -11.06 -0.28
N ASP A 381 9.38 -12.11 -1.09
CA ASP A 381 10.35 -13.18 -0.84
C ASP A 381 11.78 -12.70 -1.11
N GLU A 382 12.56 -12.50 -0.05
CA GLU A 382 13.92 -11.96 -0.16
C GLU A 382 14.90 -12.93 -0.85
N ILE A 383 14.65 -14.25 -0.80
CA ILE A 383 15.48 -15.24 -1.52
C ILE A 383 15.24 -15.12 -3.02
N VAL A 384 13.98 -15.00 -3.43
CA VAL A 384 13.64 -14.75 -4.83
C VAL A 384 14.16 -13.39 -5.27
N SER A 385 13.99 -12.35 -4.45
CA SER A 385 14.46 -10.99 -4.74
C SER A 385 15.96 -10.92 -4.97
N LYS A 386 16.74 -11.67 -4.21
CA LYS A 386 18.20 -11.80 -4.40
C LYS A 386 18.56 -12.41 -5.76
N ASP A 387 17.82 -13.43 -6.18
CA ASP A 387 18.10 -14.17 -7.40
C ASP A 387 17.55 -13.48 -8.65
N GLU A 388 16.31 -13.00 -8.60
CA GLU A 388 15.55 -12.49 -9.74
C GLU A 388 15.40 -10.94 -9.72
N GLY A 389 15.62 -10.28 -8.60
CA GLY A 389 15.39 -8.86 -8.40
C GLY A 389 13.98 -8.54 -7.89
N LYS A 390 13.60 -7.27 -7.99
CA LYS A 390 12.29 -6.76 -7.58
C LYS A 390 11.64 -5.96 -8.71
N LYS A 391 10.31 -5.90 -8.70
CA LYS A 391 9.52 -4.96 -9.48
C LYS A 391 9.05 -3.84 -8.58
N ILE A 392 9.21 -2.60 -9.03
CA ILE A 392 8.55 -1.43 -8.44
C ILE A 392 7.46 -0.98 -9.39
N PHE A 393 6.24 -0.97 -8.90
CA PHE A 393 5.10 -0.35 -9.58
C PHE A 393 4.77 0.98 -8.91
N ALA A 394 4.59 2.03 -9.69
CA ALA A 394 4.30 3.37 -9.20
C ALA A 394 3.16 3.99 -10.01
N PHE A 395 2.12 4.48 -9.33
CA PHE A 395 0.87 4.94 -9.93
C PHE A 395 0.72 6.45 -9.83
N SER A 396 1.76 7.19 -10.24
CA SER A 396 1.86 8.64 -10.03
C SER A 396 0.67 9.44 -10.60
N ASP A 397 0.21 9.11 -11.82
CA ASP A 397 -0.93 9.80 -12.44
C ASP A 397 -2.24 9.55 -11.67
N GLU A 398 -2.46 8.30 -11.24
CA GLU A 398 -3.62 7.91 -10.43
C GLU A 398 -3.65 8.66 -9.09
N ILE A 399 -2.49 8.79 -8.45
CA ILE A 399 -2.37 9.49 -7.18
C ILE A 399 -2.55 11.01 -7.34
N LEU A 400 -2.01 11.61 -8.41
CA LEU A 400 -2.23 13.03 -8.71
C LEU A 400 -3.73 13.32 -8.93
N GLN A 401 -4.39 12.51 -9.75
CA GLN A 401 -5.83 12.64 -10.01
C GLN A 401 -6.65 12.48 -8.72
N THR A 402 -6.35 11.47 -7.93
CA THR A 402 -7.02 11.22 -6.66
C THR A 402 -6.78 12.37 -5.67
N SER A 403 -5.55 12.89 -5.58
CA SER A 403 -5.21 14.00 -4.68
C SER A 403 -5.95 15.29 -5.07
N ARG A 404 -6.07 15.58 -6.36
CA ARG A 404 -6.85 16.72 -6.87
C ARG A 404 -8.36 16.56 -6.68
N ALA A 405 -8.85 15.34 -6.72
CA ALA A 405 -10.27 15.04 -6.52
C ALA A 405 -10.68 15.15 -5.05
N LYS A 406 -9.81 14.78 -4.11
CA LYS A 406 -10.13 14.81 -2.67
C LYS A 406 -10.72 16.15 -2.25
N PRO A 407 -11.77 16.16 -1.41
CA PRO A 407 -12.34 17.40 -0.90
C PRO A 407 -11.37 18.10 0.03
N PHE A 408 -11.52 19.41 0.14
CA PHE A 408 -10.87 20.16 1.21
C PHE A 408 -11.62 19.88 2.52
N LEU A 409 -10.88 19.51 3.55
CA LEU A 409 -11.44 19.12 4.83
C LEU A 409 -11.22 20.21 5.89
N LYS A 410 -12.21 20.41 6.73
CA LYS A 410 -12.19 21.34 7.87
C LYS A 410 -11.04 21.06 8.84
N LEU A 411 -10.74 19.76 9.06
CA LEU A 411 -9.60 19.36 9.88
C LEU A 411 -8.28 19.94 9.35
N SER A 412 -8.04 19.81 8.03
CA SER A 412 -6.81 20.34 7.42
C SER A 412 -6.70 21.84 7.61
N GLN A 413 -7.81 22.58 7.44
CA GLN A 413 -7.87 24.01 7.65
C GLN A 413 -7.57 24.41 9.11
N GLU A 414 -8.11 23.67 10.08
CA GLU A 414 -7.89 23.91 11.51
C GLU A 414 -6.43 23.64 11.93
N ILE A 415 -5.84 22.57 11.41
CA ILE A 415 -4.49 22.13 11.81
C ILE A 415 -3.39 22.93 11.11
N PHE A 416 -3.45 23.06 9.78
CA PHE A 416 -2.37 23.65 8.99
C PHE A 416 -2.53 25.15 8.74
N GLY A 417 -3.76 25.66 8.77
CA GLY A 417 -4.07 27.05 8.44
C GLY A 417 -4.01 27.37 6.94
N GLN A 418 -4.59 28.51 6.57
CA GLN A 418 -4.79 28.89 5.17
C GLN A 418 -3.49 29.12 4.40
N GLU A 419 -2.48 29.70 5.03
CA GLU A 419 -1.22 30.07 4.36
C GLU A 419 -0.48 28.81 3.85
N PHE A 420 -0.30 27.82 4.72
CA PHE A 420 0.31 26.54 4.36
C PHE A 420 -0.51 25.80 3.29
N LEU A 421 -1.83 25.71 3.47
CA LEU A 421 -2.70 25.03 2.51
C LEU A 421 -2.73 25.71 1.15
N THR A 422 -2.60 27.04 1.09
CA THR A 422 -2.54 27.76 -0.17
C THR A 422 -1.29 27.41 -0.97
N GLN A 423 -0.14 27.27 -0.31
CA GLN A 423 1.11 26.84 -0.96
C GLN A 423 0.99 25.41 -1.48
N ASP A 424 0.53 24.48 -0.65
CA ASP A 424 0.32 23.09 -1.00
C ASP A 424 -0.67 22.92 -2.18
N ARG A 425 -1.82 23.60 -2.12
CA ARG A 425 -2.87 23.55 -3.16
C ARG A 425 -2.39 24.15 -4.49
N ASN A 426 -1.67 25.29 -4.47
CA ASN A 426 -1.08 25.83 -5.68
C ASN A 426 -0.09 24.85 -6.33
N PHE A 427 0.75 24.21 -5.55
CA PHE A 427 1.66 23.18 -6.04
C PHE A 427 0.90 22.00 -6.66
N LEU A 428 -0.08 21.44 -5.94
CA LEU A 428 -0.88 20.31 -6.40
C LEU A 428 -1.63 20.59 -7.73
N PHE A 429 -2.16 21.79 -7.90
CA PHE A 429 -3.04 22.09 -9.04
C PHE A 429 -2.33 22.73 -10.24
N LYS A 430 -1.13 23.33 -10.06
CA LYS A 430 -0.48 24.13 -11.09
C LYS A 430 0.90 23.66 -11.51
N GLU A 431 1.54 22.73 -10.76
CA GLU A 431 2.94 22.37 -11.00
C GLU A 431 3.13 20.85 -11.24
N ASP A 432 2.40 20.29 -12.21
CA ASP A 432 2.36 18.84 -12.49
C ASP A 432 3.75 18.20 -12.59
N ALA A 433 4.66 18.80 -13.35
CA ALA A 433 5.99 18.25 -13.57
C ALA A 433 6.79 18.16 -12.26
N LYS A 434 6.73 19.20 -11.41
CA LYS A 434 7.40 19.18 -10.12
C LYS A 434 6.70 18.25 -9.13
N TRP A 435 5.38 18.13 -9.21
CA TRP A 435 4.64 17.17 -8.40
C TRP A 435 5.11 15.73 -8.65
N HIS A 436 5.28 15.35 -9.92
CA HIS A 436 5.84 14.04 -10.28
C HIS A 436 7.29 13.86 -9.80
N GLN A 437 8.10 14.94 -9.76
CA GLN A 437 9.45 14.88 -9.21
C GLN A 437 9.44 14.67 -7.68
N VAL A 438 8.53 15.33 -6.95
CA VAL A 438 8.35 15.10 -5.50
C VAL A 438 7.87 13.68 -5.26
N TYR A 439 6.88 13.18 -6.01
CA TYR A 439 6.43 11.80 -5.94
C TYR A 439 7.58 10.79 -6.22
N ASP A 440 8.45 11.08 -7.18
CA ASP A 440 9.65 10.26 -7.45
C ASP A 440 10.59 10.21 -6.22
N ILE A 441 10.76 11.33 -5.50
CA ILE A 441 11.56 11.37 -4.28
C ILE A 441 10.89 10.62 -3.14
N THR A 442 9.64 10.93 -2.83
CA THR A 442 8.96 10.54 -1.59
C THR A 442 8.26 9.19 -1.69
N THR A 443 7.84 8.76 -2.90
CA THR A 443 7.12 7.50 -3.12
C THR A 443 7.99 6.48 -3.86
N ILE A 444 8.54 6.78 -5.03
CA ILE A 444 9.42 5.82 -5.72
C ILE A 444 10.72 5.63 -4.90
N GLY A 445 11.25 6.71 -4.31
CA GLY A 445 12.37 6.64 -3.38
C GLY A 445 12.08 5.77 -2.14
N HIS A 446 10.85 5.80 -1.64
CA HIS A 446 10.40 4.93 -0.55
C HIS A 446 10.45 3.44 -0.97
N GLU A 447 9.92 3.09 -2.15
CA GLU A 447 9.96 1.70 -2.63
C GLU A 447 11.39 1.17 -2.79
N TYR A 448 12.31 2.00 -3.28
CA TYR A 448 13.74 1.66 -3.27
C TYR A 448 14.30 1.55 -1.85
N GLY A 449 13.80 2.36 -0.92
CA GLY A 449 14.21 2.37 0.48
C GLY A 449 13.96 1.05 1.20
N HIS A 450 12.89 0.32 0.83
CA HIS A 450 12.63 -1.02 1.36
C HIS A 450 13.75 -2.01 1.07
N ILE A 451 14.45 -1.87 -0.05
CA ILE A 451 15.52 -2.79 -0.47
C ILE A 451 16.80 -2.60 0.35
N LEU A 452 16.99 -1.42 0.97
CA LEU A 452 18.25 -1.05 1.63
C LEU A 452 18.42 -1.71 2.99
N TRP A 453 19.66 -2.04 3.33
CA TRP A 453 20.08 -2.53 4.65
C TRP A 453 19.53 -3.90 5.06
N CYS A 454 18.88 -4.64 4.14
CA CYS A 454 18.25 -5.92 4.41
C CYS A 454 18.93 -7.08 3.66
N ASP A 455 18.90 -8.25 4.27
CA ASP A 455 19.15 -9.55 3.69
C ASP A 455 18.03 -10.52 4.11
N ASP A 456 18.10 -11.79 3.72
CA ASP A 456 17.13 -12.84 3.98
C ASP A 456 16.93 -13.19 5.47
N GLU A 457 17.82 -12.74 6.36
CA GLU A 457 17.71 -12.96 7.80
C GLU A 457 17.29 -11.72 8.60
N THR A 458 17.30 -10.55 7.97
CA THR A 458 17.15 -9.26 8.67
C THR A 458 15.82 -9.17 9.40
N GLU A 459 14.71 -9.46 8.75
CA GLU A 459 13.39 -9.38 9.37
C GLU A 459 13.28 -10.34 10.55
N SER A 460 13.60 -11.61 10.38
CA SER A 460 13.50 -12.61 11.46
C SER A 460 14.40 -12.27 12.66
N ALA A 461 15.59 -11.74 12.42
CA ALA A 461 16.52 -11.34 13.47
C ALA A 461 16.06 -10.11 14.26
N MET A 462 15.44 -9.14 13.59
CA MET A 462 15.01 -7.86 14.16
C MET A 462 13.59 -7.87 14.73
N ASN A 463 12.77 -8.87 14.39
CA ASN A 463 11.35 -8.93 14.74
C ASN A 463 11.02 -9.76 15.98
N LYS A 464 11.96 -9.95 16.91
CA LYS A 464 11.76 -10.76 18.13
C LYS A 464 10.62 -10.28 19.02
N THR A 465 10.29 -9.01 18.93
CA THR A 465 9.24 -8.35 19.72
C THR A 465 8.04 -7.90 18.85
N GLY A 466 7.98 -8.31 17.58
CA GLY A 466 6.86 -8.01 16.68
C GLY A 466 6.84 -6.58 16.12
N ASN A 467 7.92 -5.79 16.30
CA ASN A 467 7.93 -4.36 15.93
C ASN A 467 8.77 -4.04 14.68
N PHE A 468 9.21 -5.04 13.91
CA PHE A 468 10.04 -4.79 12.73
C PHE A 468 9.36 -3.85 11.73
N LYS A 469 8.14 -4.13 11.36
CA LYS A 469 7.38 -3.31 10.39
C LYS A 469 7.17 -1.88 10.89
N ASN A 470 7.12 -1.65 12.19
CA ASN A 470 6.93 -0.32 12.80
C ASN A 470 8.11 0.64 12.61
N ILE A 471 9.29 0.15 12.17
CA ILE A 471 10.44 0.99 11.78
C ILE A 471 10.78 0.85 10.29
N GLU A 472 10.25 -0.18 9.63
CA GLU A 472 10.52 -0.48 8.22
C GLU A 472 10.00 0.63 7.31
N GLU A 473 8.77 1.12 7.53
CA GLU A 473 8.17 2.21 6.76
C GLU A 473 8.98 3.51 6.91
N PHE A 474 9.44 3.81 8.12
CA PHE A 474 10.33 4.95 8.34
C PHE A 474 11.67 4.80 7.63
N LYS A 475 12.27 3.59 7.64
CA LYS A 475 13.50 3.30 6.88
C LYS A 475 13.30 3.54 5.39
N ALA A 476 12.18 3.05 4.86
CA ALA A 476 11.85 3.16 3.45
C ALA A 476 11.68 4.63 3.02
N THR A 477 10.79 5.37 3.69
CA THR A 477 10.54 6.80 3.39
C THR A 477 11.83 7.63 3.55
N THR A 478 12.57 7.39 4.63
CA THR A 478 13.79 8.15 4.92
C THR A 478 14.90 7.81 3.92
N GLY A 479 14.95 6.60 3.37
CA GLY A 479 15.86 6.24 2.28
C GLY A 479 15.67 7.14 1.05
N GLY A 480 14.42 7.37 0.63
CA GLY A 480 14.09 8.33 -0.42
C GLY A 480 14.49 9.76 -0.07
N LEU A 481 14.07 10.25 1.11
CA LEU A 481 14.37 11.61 1.59
C LEU A 481 15.88 11.88 1.72
N VAL A 482 16.65 10.96 2.29
CA VAL A 482 18.11 11.15 2.48
C VAL A 482 18.83 11.11 1.14
N SER A 483 18.35 10.33 0.16
CA SER A 483 18.91 10.37 -1.20
C SER A 483 18.74 11.75 -1.85
N PHE A 484 17.65 12.44 -1.56
CA PHE A 484 17.39 13.82 -1.96
C PHE A 484 18.26 14.81 -1.15
N PHE A 485 18.33 14.67 0.17
CA PHE A 485 19.08 15.59 1.04
C PHE A 485 20.59 15.59 0.83
N ILE A 486 21.19 14.43 0.51
CA ILE A 486 22.62 14.35 0.21
C ILE A 486 22.92 14.92 -1.19
N GLY A 487 21.96 14.81 -2.12
CA GLY A 487 22.05 15.38 -3.45
C GLY A 487 21.91 16.91 -3.47
N THR A 488 22.44 17.53 -4.50
CA THR A 488 22.31 18.99 -4.72
C THR A 488 21.51 19.33 -5.96
N SER A 489 21.23 18.36 -6.81
CA SER A 489 20.64 18.55 -8.15
C SER A 489 19.14 18.82 -8.16
N GLU A 490 18.45 18.70 -7.01
CA GLU A 490 17.00 18.85 -6.86
C GLU A 490 16.63 19.87 -5.78
N SER A 491 17.56 20.76 -5.42
CA SER A 491 17.37 21.72 -4.31
C SER A 491 16.18 22.69 -4.50
N GLU A 492 15.76 22.93 -5.73
CA GLU A 492 14.56 23.71 -6.05
C GLU A 492 13.24 23.06 -5.59
N LEU A 493 13.27 21.79 -5.24
CA LEU A 493 12.10 21.04 -4.72
C LEU A 493 12.04 21.02 -3.18
N SER A 494 12.99 21.66 -2.50
CA SER A 494 13.13 21.59 -1.05
C SER A 494 11.85 21.99 -0.30
N LEU A 495 11.18 23.06 -0.72
CA LEU A 495 9.94 23.52 -0.12
C LEU A 495 8.81 22.47 -0.30
N GLN A 496 8.68 21.92 -1.49
CA GLN A 496 7.62 20.96 -1.81
C GLN A 496 7.81 19.63 -1.09
N VAL A 497 9.06 19.16 -1.01
CA VAL A 497 9.41 17.95 -0.24
C VAL A 497 9.14 18.17 1.25
N LEU A 498 9.44 19.38 1.79
CA LEU A 498 9.14 19.72 3.18
C LEU A 498 7.63 19.73 3.43
N ILE A 499 6.84 20.37 2.57
CA ILE A 499 5.37 20.40 2.68
C ILE A 499 4.80 18.99 2.63
N ASP A 500 5.24 18.15 1.69
CA ASP A 500 4.80 16.76 1.56
C ASP A 500 5.15 15.94 2.82
N THR A 501 6.37 16.10 3.34
CA THR A 501 6.82 15.45 4.57
C THR A 501 5.96 15.85 5.79
N ILE A 502 5.65 17.14 5.95
CA ILE A 502 4.78 17.64 7.02
C ILE A 502 3.37 17.03 6.91
N LYS A 503 2.77 17.09 5.71
CA LYS A 503 1.43 16.55 5.48
C LYS A 503 1.34 15.06 5.72
N ARG A 504 2.32 14.29 5.22
CA ARG A 504 2.41 12.85 5.47
C ARG A 504 2.49 12.57 6.96
N SER A 505 3.45 13.17 7.65
CA SER A 505 3.70 12.90 9.07
C SER A 505 2.48 13.20 9.95
N VAL A 506 1.81 14.33 9.71
CA VAL A 506 0.60 14.72 10.46
C VAL A 506 -0.60 13.87 10.05
N GLY A 507 -0.75 13.57 8.77
CA GLY A 507 -1.85 12.75 8.27
C GLY A 507 -1.85 11.32 8.81
N LEU A 508 -0.67 10.74 9.03
CA LEU A 508 -0.52 9.38 9.57
C LEU A 508 -1.05 9.22 11.00
N ILE A 509 -1.22 10.32 11.76
CA ILE A 509 -1.87 10.28 13.09
C ILE A 509 -3.30 9.75 13.01
N GLY A 510 -3.99 9.96 11.91
CA GLY A 510 -5.36 9.46 11.70
C GLY A 510 -5.48 7.93 11.79
N TRP A 511 -4.38 7.20 11.69
CA TRP A 511 -4.33 5.74 11.75
C TRP A 511 -3.99 5.16 13.13
N MET A 512 -3.99 5.99 14.17
CA MET A 512 -3.65 5.58 15.55
C MET A 512 -4.42 4.34 16.04
N GLU A 513 -5.71 4.20 15.68
CA GLU A 513 -6.58 3.12 16.13
C GLU A 513 -6.79 2.02 15.07
N VAL A 514 -5.94 1.94 14.04
CA VAL A 514 -6.06 0.98 12.93
C VAL A 514 -4.84 0.06 12.95
N ASP A 515 -5.01 -1.16 13.46
CA ASP A 515 -3.92 -2.09 13.73
C ASP A 515 -3.18 -2.51 12.44
N GLU A 516 -3.89 -2.69 11.33
CA GLU A 516 -3.32 -3.14 10.04
C GLU A 516 -2.33 -2.13 9.44
N VAL A 517 -2.47 -0.86 9.79
CA VAL A 517 -1.60 0.25 9.32
C VAL A 517 -0.76 0.87 10.44
N GLN A 518 -0.61 0.17 11.56
CA GLN A 518 0.24 0.60 12.68
C GLN A 518 1.68 0.95 12.26
N PRO A 519 2.33 0.26 11.30
CA PRO A 519 3.65 0.63 10.81
C PRO A 519 3.73 2.07 10.30
N TYR A 520 2.75 2.50 9.52
CA TYR A 520 2.68 3.88 9.01
C TYR A 520 2.40 4.89 10.11
N TYR A 521 1.57 4.54 11.09
CA TYR A 521 1.37 5.40 12.26
C TYR A 521 2.69 5.61 13.04
N CYS A 522 3.44 4.53 13.29
CA CYS A 522 4.75 4.61 13.95
C CYS A 522 5.77 5.41 13.12
N GLU A 523 5.79 5.24 11.80
CA GLU A 523 6.55 6.08 10.87
C GLU A 523 6.26 7.56 11.11
N GLY A 524 4.96 7.93 11.16
CA GLY A 524 4.51 9.29 11.42
C GLY A 524 5.04 9.85 12.75
N LEU A 525 5.06 9.06 13.82
CA LEU A 525 5.57 9.48 15.13
C LEU A 525 7.08 9.79 15.10
N ILE A 526 7.85 8.99 14.34
CA ILE A 526 9.29 9.22 14.19
C ILE A 526 9.53 10.50 13.39
N HIS A 527 8.82 10.69 12.26
CA HIS A 527 8.89 11.91 11.47
C HIS A 527 8.51 13.16 12.26
N LEU A 528 7.41 13.10 13.05
CA LEU A 528 7.01 14.20 13.93
C LEU A 528 8.11 14.57 14.91
N THR A 529 8.82 13.59 15.49
CA THR A 529 9.94 13.89 16.38
C THR A 529 11.00 14.75 15.65
N GLY A 530 11.37 14.39 14.43
CA GLY A 530 12.32 15.17 13.63
C GLY A 530 11.83 16.58 13.30
N LEU A 531 10.57 16.70 12.92
CA LEU A 531 9.94 18.00 12.60
C LEU A 531 9.88 18.94 13.82
N PHE A 532 9.61 18.41 15.00
CA PHE A 532 9.60 19.20 16.25
C PHE A 532 11.00 19.53 16.75
N GLU A 533 11.94 18.59 16.73
CA GLU A 533 13.32 18.81 17.16
C GLU A 533 14.05 19.82 16.28
N SER A 534 13.76 19.80 14.97
CA SER A 534 14.29 20.79 14.02
C SER A 534 13.56 22.15 14.03
N LYS A 535 12.51 22.28 14.84
CA LYS A 535 11.63 23.46 14.94
C LYS A 535 10.88 23.80 13.63
N VAL A 536 10.78 22.89 12.70
CA VAL A 536 9.85 23.00 11.57
C VAL A 536 8.41 23.06 12.09
N LEU A 537 8.11 22.28 13.12
CA LEU A 537 6.83 22.31 13.83
C LEU A 537 7.04 22.76 15.29
N THR A 538 6.15 23.61 15.78
CA THR A 538 6.01 23.90 17.21
C THR A 538 4.54 23.88 17.60
N TRP A 539 4.25 23.43 18.83
CA TRP A 539 2.90 23.29 19.35
C TRP A 539 2.73 24.12 20.61
N GLU A 540 1.94 25.19 20.53
CA GLU A 540 1.70 26.10 21.62
C GLU A 540 0.25 26.58 21.63
N ASN A 541 -0.37 26.62 22.79
CA ASN A 541 -1.75 27.10 22.97
C ASN A 541 -2.76 26.39 22.04
N GLN A 542 -2.61 25.08 21.85
CA GLN A 542 -3.42 24.24 20.94
C GLN A 542 -3.36 24.72 19.47
N LYS A 543 -2.26 25.30 19.07
CA LYS A 543 -2.01 25.74 17.71
C LYS A 543 -0.69 25.16 17.20
N LEU A 544 -0.75 24.55 16.02
CA LEU A 544 0.44 24.13 15.28
C LEU A 544 0.99 25.34 14.52
N ASN A 545 2.25 25.68 14.79
CA ASN A 545 2.98 26.66 13.99
C ASN A 545 3.98 25.91 13.10
N ILE A 546 4.10 26.35 11.85
CA ILE A 546 4.91 25.72 10.81
C ILE A 546 5.93 26.74 10.32
N ASP A 547 7.21 26.40 10.44
CA ASP A 547 8.32 27.18 9.89
C ASP A 547 8.85 26.49 8.62
N LEU A 548 8.65 27.12 7.47
CA LEU A 548 9.14 26.69 6.16
C LEU A 548 10.45 27.37 5.76
N GLY A 549 11.11 28.06 6.72
CA GLY A 549 12.35 28.78 6.49
C GLY A 549 13.56 27.87 6.26
N GLU A 550 14.60 28.45 5.68
CA GLU A 550 15.82 27.72 5.29
C GLU A 550 16.55 27.12 6.51
N ASP A 551 16.62 27.83 7.63
CA ASP A 551 17.32 27.34 8.83
C ASP A 551 16.63 26.10 9.42
N ALA A 552 15.30 26.10 9.51
CA ALA A 552 14.52 24.96 9.97
C ALA A 552 14.66 23.75 9.01
N PHE A 553 14.64 24.00 7.71
CA PHE A 553 14.86 22.95 6.71
C PHE A 553 16.27 22.34 6.80
N VAL A 554 17.32 23.15 6.98
CA VAL A 554 18.71 22.67 7.15
C VAL A 554 18.83 21.83 8.42
N ALA A 555 18.22 22.26 9.53
CA ALA A 555 18.19 21.49 10.77
C ALA A 555 17.47 20.12 10.58
N LEU A 556 16.33 20.13 9.89
CA LEU A 556 15.58 18.90 9.57
C LEU A 556 16.40 17.94 8.69
N LYS A 557 17.04 18.46 7.64
CA LYS A 557 17.93 17.68 6.78
C LYS A 557 19.04 16.99 7.59
N GLN A 558 19.69 17.71 8.51
CA GLN A 558 20.73 17.16 9.37
C GLN A 558 20.16 16.08 10.31
N TRP A 559 18.98 16.32 10.86
CA TRP A 559 18.29 15.35 11.70
C TRP A 559 18.03 14.03 10.94
N TYR A 560 17.48 14.12 9.71
CA TYR A 560 17.19 12.93 8.90
C TYR A 560 18.46 12.16 8.55
N ILE A 561 19.52 12.83 8.11
CA ILE A 561 20.77 12.17 7.77
C ILE A 561 21.34 11.42 8.98
N LYS A 562 21.40 12.08 10.14
CA LYS A 562 21.89 11.46 11.37
C LYS A 562 21.05 10.27 11.80
N THR A 563 19.72 10.45 11.89
CA THR A 563 18.79 9.40 12.33
C THR A 563 18.82 8.20 11.38
N TYR A 564 18.93 8.44 10.06
CA TYR A 564 19.06 7.38 9.09
C TYR A 564 20.38 6.61 9.19
N GLN A 565 21.49 7.28 9.50
CA GLN A 565 22.75 6.60 9.79
C GLN A 565 22.65 5.70 11.02
N GLU A 566 22.02 6.17 12.08
CA GLU A 566 21.77 5.39 13.30
C GLU A 566 20.88 4.16 13.00
N LEU A 567 19.82 4.36 12.19
CA LEU A 567 18.94 3.28 11.75
C LEU A 567 19.68 2.27 10.86
N ALA A 568 20.49 2.72 9.93
CA ALA A 568 21.29 1.85 9.06
C ALA A 568 22.25 0.94 9.87
N LEU A 569 22.91 1.50 10.88
CA LEU A 569 23.75 0.70 11.79
C LEU A 569 22.91 -0.28 12.63
N HIS A 570 21.68 0.10 13.01
CA HIS A 570 20.75 -0.76 13.72
C HIS A 570 20.37 -1.99 12.88
N TYR A 571 20.10 -1.79 11.58
CA TYR A 571 19.83 -2.86 10.61
C TYR A 571 21.06 -3.73 10.35
N LEU A 572 22.22 -3.14 10.11
CA LEU A 572 23.48 -3.85 9.89
C LEU A 572 23.87 -4.73 11.09
N ASP A 573 23.56 -4.28 12.31
CA ASP A 573 23.77 -5.05 13.53
C ASP A 573 22.60 -6.04 13.83
N LYS A 574 21.55 -6.05 13.02
CA LYS A 574 20.32 -6.86 13.19
C LYS A 574 19.77 -6.79 14.63
N LYS A 575 19.75 -5.57 15.22
CA LYS A 575 19.22 -5.33 16.56
C LYS A 575 17.70 -5.37 16.55
N ASP A 576 17.09 -5.82 17.67
CA ASP A 576 15.63 -5.81 17.78
C ASP A 576 15.03 -4.42 17.49
N ALA A 577 14.00 -4.37 16.65
CA ALA A 577 13.41 -3.14 16.15
C ALA A 577 12.85 -2.24 17.27
N THR A 578 12.36 -2.83 18.35
CA THR A 578 11.84 -2.09 19.52
C THR A 578 12.88 -1.19 20.15
N LEU A 579 14.16 -1.55 20.09
CA LEU A 579 15.24 -0.71 20.65
C LEU A 579 15.38 0.60 19.88
N PHE A 580 15.10 0.61 18.58
CA PHE A 580 15.10 1.84 17.79
C PHE A 580 13.81 2.63 17.99
N LEU A 581 12.65 1.97 17.86
CA LEU A 581 11.34 2.59 18.00
C LEU A 581 11.17 3.30 19.36
N ASN A 582 11.63 2.66 20.43
CA ASN A 582 11.54 3.21 21.81
C ASN A 582 12.34 4.49 22.04
N GLN A 583 13.19 4.91 21.11
CA GLN A 583 13.83 6.25 21.19
C GLN A 583 12.80 7.36 20.91
N PHE A 584 11.76 7.08 20.16
CA PHE A 584 10.77 8.05 19.67
C PHE A 584 9.39 7.86 20.28
N ALA A 585 8.93 6.63 20.38
CA ALA A 585 7.59 6.27 20.84
C ALA A 585 7.60 4.99 21.67
N THR A 586 6.70 4.91 22.65
CA THR A 586 6.48 3.72 23.46
C THR A 586 5.01 3.33 23.49
N LYS A 587 4.73 2.03 23.60
CA LYS A 587 3.34 1.55 23.67
C LYS A 587 2.72 1.92 25.02
N THR A 588 1.70 2.74 25.01
CA THR A 588 0.94 3.18 26.17
C THR A 588 -0.50 2.68 26.04
N GLY A 589 -0.85 1.66 26.81
CA GLY A 589 -2.11 0.94 26.62
C GLY A 589 -2.11 0.17 25.28
N LYS A 590 -3.04 0.49 24.40
CA LYS A 590 -3.14 -0.15 23.07
C LYS A 590 -2.27 0.48 22.01
N TYR A 591 -1.91 1.76 22.13
CA TYR A 591 -1.32 2.56 21.06
C TYR A 591 0.10 3.01 21.39
N PHE A 592 0.93 3.21 20.37
CA PHE A 592 2.20 3.89 20.54
C PHE A 592 1.95 5.40 20.72
N MET A 593 2.68 6.00 21.66
CA MET A 593 2.62 7.45 21.89
C MET A 593 4.04 8.03 21.89
N PRO A 594 4.22 9.27 21.37
CA PRO A 594 5.51 9.94 21.41
C PRO A 594 6.06 10.06 22.84
N ASN A 595 7.36 9.83 23.01
CA ASN A 595 8.03 10.01 24.30
C ASN A 595 8.08 11.50 24.73
N ASN A 596 8.10 12.42 23.77
CA ASN A 596 8.06 13.86 24.03
C ASN A 596 6.64 14.30 24.36
N ALA A 597 6.45 14.92 25.53
CA ALA A 597 5.13 15.32 26.03
C ALA A 597 4.42 16.35 25.12
N ILE A 598 5.16 17.26 24.48
CA ILE A 598 4.58 18.26 23.57
C ILE A 598 4.06 17.59 22.30
N ILE A 599 4.82 16.65 21.76
CA ILE A 599 4.40 15.89 20.57
C ILE A 599 3.22 14.98 20.92
N SER A 600 3.24 14.34 22.10
CA SER A 600 2.14 13.51 22.59
C SER A 600 0.84 14.30 22.75
N ASP A 601 0.91 15.54 23.27
CA ASP A 601 -0.23 16.45 23.38
C ASP A 601 -0.78 16.83 22.00
N PHE A 602 0.09 17.17 21.05
CA PHE A 602 -0.31 17.45 19.67
C PHE A 602 -0.98 16.22 18.99
N VAL A 603 -0.38 15.04 19.11
CA VAL A 603 -0.92 13.79 18.53
C VAL A 603 -2.30 13.49 19.10
N THR A 604 -2.46 13.63 20.43
CA THR A 604 -3.76 13.45 21.10
C THR A 604 -4.79 14.46 20.59
N HIS A 605 -4.43 15.74 20.55
CA HIS A 605 -5.31 16.80 20.05
C HIS A 605 -5.73 16.54 18.59
N TYR A 606 -4.78 16.26 17.70
CA TYR A 606 -5.08 15.97 16.30
C TYR A 606 -6.06 14.81 16.16
N PHE A 607 -5.82 13.72 16.89
CA PHE A 607 -6.65 12.53 16.77
C PHE A 607 -8.08 12.75 17.31
N GLU A 608 -8.23 13.51 18.40
CA GLU A 608 -9.56 13.93 18.90
C GLU A 608 -10.29 14.80 17.87
N ARG A 609 -9.57 15.75 17.24
CA ARG A 609 -10.15 16.58 16.17
C ARG A 609 -10.49 15.74 14.93
N TYR A 610 -9.63 14.80 14.54
CA TYR A 610 -9.89 13.87 13.45
C TYR A 610 -11.19 13.07 13.67
N LYS A 611 -11.39 12.52 14.85
CA LYS A 611 -12.66 11.84 15.20
C LYS A 611 -13.87 12.79 15.18
N ALA A 612 -13.67 14.02 15.58
CA ALA A 612 -14.77 15.00 15.67
C ALA A 612 -15.18 15.54 14.29
N ILE A 613 -14.22 16.02 13.48
CA ILE A 613 -14.47 16.81 12.27
C ILE A 613 -13.73 16.28 11.01
N GLY A 614 -13.08 15.13 11.08
CA GLY A 614 -12.29 14.57 9.97
C GLY A 614 -13.08 14.29 8.69
N GLN A 615 -14.41 14.24 8.78
CA GLN A 615 -15.32 14.04 7.65
C GLN A 615 -16.14 15.30 7.30
N GLU A 616 -15.78 16.46 7.84
CA GLU A 616 -16.44 17.73 7.53
C GLU A 616 -15.72 18.48 6.40
N LEU A 617 -16.49 18.98 5.44
CA LEU A 617 -15.97 19.77 4.34
C LEU A 617 -15.48 21.14 4.83
N ASP A 618 -14.35 21.61 4.28
CA ASP A 618 -13.92 22.98 4.41
C ASP A 618 -14.86 23.90 3.60
N THR A 619 -15.43 24.88 4.28
CA THR A 619 -16.32 25.88 3.64
C THR A 619 -15.63 27.22 3.39
N LEU A 620 -14.38 27.35 3.79
CA LEU A 620 -13.62 28.62 3.70
C LEU A 620 -12.82 28.73 2.39
N ASP A 621 -12.55 27.60 1.74
CA ASP A 621 -11.76 27.56 0.51
C ASP A 621 -12.37 26.60 -0.52
N SER A 622 -12.02 26.80 -1.78
CA SER A 622 -12.58 26.03 -2.91
C SER A 622 -11.51 25.72 -3.96
N LYS A 623 -11.62 24.55 -4.57
CA LYS A 623 -10.78 24.14 -5.71
C LYS A 623 -10.79 25.13 -6.86
N SER A 624 -11.87 25.89 -7.04
CA SER A 624 -11.96 26.93 -8.07
C SER A 624 -10.91 28.04 -7.93
N ASN A 625 -10.35 28.21 -6.73
CA ASN A 625 -9.31 29.21 -6.49
C ASN A 625 -7.93 28.76 -7.02
N TYR A 626 -7.77 27.48 -7.37
CA TYR A 626 -6.49 26.89 -7.76
C TYR A 626 -6.48 26.30 -9.18
N ARG A 627 -7.64 26.21 -9.82
CA ARG A 627 -7.81 25.72 -11.21
C ARG A 627 -7.58 26.80 -12.25
#